data_5bf563cd4415bfc6822c51e59943a0de
#
_entry.id   5bf563cd4415bfc6822c51e59943a0de
#
_cell.length_a   1.000
_cell.length_b   1.000
_cell.length_c   1.000
_cell.angle_alpha   90.00
_cell.angle_beta   90.00
_cell.angle_gamma   90.00
#
_symmetry.space_group_name_H-M   'P 1'
#
loop_
_entity.id
_entity.type
_entity.pdbx_description
1 polymer ?
#
loop_
_entity_poly.entity_id
_entity_poly.type
_entity_poly.pdbx_seq_one_letter_code
_entity_poly.pdbx_strand_id
1 'polypeptide(L)'
;MAKRDFLAIADFTRDEIRSLFDLAEHMKKGAYREAPLAGKTLAMIFAKSSTRTRVSFEVGAYQLGGQALFLSARDIQLGRGEPIADTARVLSRYVDGIMIRTFDHNEVLELARHATIPVINGLTDLSHPCQVLADLFTMREALGGWEGKRVAWVGDGNNMANSWIEAAQVLGFELRLACPEGFEPNRAMFDRAKAAGACVEITEVPEEAVEGAHAVNTDVWASMGQEQEAEVRRRAFKGYTVDAELMKLADPRAIFLHCLPAHRGEEVTPDVIEGPQSRVWDEAENRLHVQKALLAVLMA
;
A
#
# COMPACT_ATOMS: atom_id res chain seq x y z
N MET A 1 15.14 10.76 19.66
CA MET A 1 14.39 11.58 18.66
C MET A 1 12.92 11.61 19.03
N ALA A 2 12.15 12.60 18.56
CA ALA A 2 10.70 12.56 18.75
C ALA A 2 10.14 11.34 17.97
N LYS A 3 9.13 10.66 18.53
CA LYS A 3 8.41 9.58 17.88
C LYS A 3 7.90 10.05 16.51
N ARG A 4 8.02 9.20 15.51
CA ARG A 4 7.45 9.40 14.17
C ARG A 4 6.68 8.16 13.75
N ASP A 5 5.48 8.36 13.20
CA ASP A 5 4.62 7.29 12.70
C ASP A 5 4.62 7.26 11.16
N PHE A 6 4.11 6.18 10.59
CA PHE A 6 3.76 6.05 9.18
C PHE A 6 2.34 5.50 9.06
N LEU A 7 1.35 6.38 9.07
CA LEU A 7 -0.07 6.02 9.01
C LEU A 7 -0.63 6.21 7.60
N ALA A 8 -0.01 7.12 6.83
CA ALA A 8 -0.42 7.55 5.52
C ALA A 8 0.81 7.95 4.69
N ILE A 9 0.69 8.02 3.36
CA ILE A 9 1.77 8.50 2.47
C ILE A 9 2.17 9.95 2.81
N ALA A 10 1.18 10.77 3.18
CA ALA A 10 1.37 12.17 3.51
C ALA A 10 2.17 12.44 4.81
N ASP A 11 2.47 11.41 5.61
CA ASP A 11 3.35 11.52 6.76
C ASP A 11 4.83 11.74 6.36
N PHE A 12 5.13 11.51 5.08
CA PHE A 12 6.45 11.74 4.50
C PHE A 12 6.37 12.78 3.37
N THR A 13 7.33 13.66 3.33
CA THR A 13 7.52 14.58 2.21
C THR A 13 8.05 13.82 0.98
N ARG A 14 7.97 14.48 -0.20
CA ARG A 14 8.53 13.94 -1.44
C ARG A 14 10.02 13.58 -1.30
N ASP A 15 10.82 14.41 -0.65
CA ASP A 15 12.26 14.20 -0.52
C ASP A 15 12.57 13.09 0.49
N GLU A 16 11.76 12.93 1.52
CA GLU A 16 11.87 11.80 2.44
C GLU A 16 11.50 10.47 1.77
N ILE A 17 10.47 10.46 0.89
CA ILE A 17 10.14 9.27 0.09
C ILE A 17 11.28 8.92 -0.86
N ARG A 18 11.93 9.91 -1.50
CA ARG A 18 13.12 9.68 -2.34
C ARG A 18 14.24 9.07 -1.53
N SER A 19 14.55 9.64 -0.36
CA SER A 19 15.59 9.13 0.54
C SER A 19 15.28 7.72 1.05
N LEU A 20 14.00 7.43 1.34
CA LEU A 20 13.54 6.10 1.71
C LEU A 20 13.79 5.09 0.57
N PHE A 21 13.54 5.49 -0.67
CA PHE A 21 13.77 4.63 -1.84
C PHE A 21 15.26 4.45 -2.14
N ASP A 22 16.11 5.46 -1.92
CA ASP A 22 17.57 5.30 -2.02
C ASP A 22 18.07 4.26 -1.02
N LEU A 23 17.57 4.29 0.21
CA LEU A 23 17.87 3.31 1.24
C LEU A 23 17.36 1.91 0.87
N ALA A 24 16.10 1.81 0.38
CA ALA A 24 15.52 0.55 -0.06
C ALA A 24 16.32 -0.09 -1.20
N GLU A 25 16.76 0.71 -2.17
CA GLU A 25 17.61 0.27 -3.28
C GLU A 25 18.98 -0.23 -2.79
N HIS A 26 19.60 0.49 -1.85
CA HIS A 26 20.86 0.08 -1.23
C HIS A 26 20.71 -1.27 -0.48
N MET A 27 19.59 -1.45 0.22
CA MET A 27 19.24 -2.70 0.90
C MET A 27 18.97 -3.84 -0.10
N LYS A 28 18.23 -3.57 -1.18
CA LYS A 28 17.91 -4.54 -2.23
C LYS A 28 19.16 -5.06 -2.94
N LYS A 29 20.11 -4.18 -3.24
CA LYS A 29 21.40 -4.52 -3.85
C LYS A 29 22.34 -5.29 -2.91
N GLY A 30 21.95 -5.54 -1.66
CA GLY A 30 22.78 -6.25 -0.67
C GLY A 30 24.01 -5.47 -0.22
N ALA A 31 24.04 -4.16 -0.44
CA ALA A 31 25.14 -3.30 -0.02
C ALA A 31 25.00 -2.80 1.43
N TYR A 32 23.79 -2.82 1.97
CA TYR A 32 23.51 -2.43 3.35
C TYR A 32 23.95 -3.51 4.35
N ARG A 33 24.83 -3.15 5.30
CA ARG A 33 25.45 -4.07 6.26
C ARG A 33 25.12 -3.75 7.72
N GLU A 34 24.38 -2.67 7.94
CA GLU A 34 24.01 -2.24 9.28
C GLU A 34 22.88 -3.08 9.86
N ALA A 35 22.85 -3.17 11.18
CA ALA A 35 21.78 -3.83 11.93
C ALA A 35 21.06 -2.83 12.85
N PRO A 36 20.34 -1.84 12.30
CA PRO A 36 19.76 -0.74 13.05
C PRO A 36 18.70 -1.18 14.06
N LEU A 37 18.17 -2.38 13.92
CA LEU A 37 17.20 -2.96 14.84
C LEU A 37 17.81 -3.99 15.80
N ALA A 38 19.14 -4.03 15.95
CA ALA A 38 19.78 -4.94 16.90
C ALA A 38 19.23 -4.74 18.31
N GLY A 39 18.67 -5.82 18.89
CA GLY A 39 18.02 -5.80 20.21
C GLY A 39 16.62 -5.17 20.24
N LYS A 40 16.06 -4.74 19.11
CA LYS A 40 14.72 -4.15 19.01
C LYS A 40 13.68 -5.17 18.57
N THR A 41 12.43 -4.91 18.95
CA THR A 41 11.27 -5.77 18.69
C THR A 41 10.15 -4.96 18.03
N LEU A 42 9.62 -5.48 16.90
CA LEU A 42 8.43 -4.98 16.24
C LEU A 42 7.22 -5.83 16.65
N ALA A 43 6.19 -5.25 17.26
CA ALA A 43 4.90 -5.91 17.42
C ALA A 43 4.05 -5.76 16.14
N MET A 44 3.53 -6.86 15.63
CA MET A 44 2.70 -6.87 14.41
C MET A 44 1.28 -7.33 14.75
N ILE A 45 0.34 -6.41 14.86
CA ILE A 45 -1.07 -6.67 15.19
C ILE A 45 -1.85 -6.95 13.88
N PHE A 46 -2.52 -8.10 13.81
CA PHE A 46 -3.31 -8.50 12.66
C PHE A 46 -4.76 -8.81 13.05
N ALA A 47 -5.70 -7.96 12.65
CA ALA A 47 -7.12 -8.26 12.63
C ALA A 47 -7.56 -8.86 11.28
N LYS A 48 -6.87 -8.51 10.19
CA LYS A 48 -6.99 -9.08 8.84
C LYS A 48 -5.80 -9.97 8.49
N SER A 49 -6.05 -11.18 7.99
CA SER A 49 -4.99 -12.11 7.55
C SER A 49 -4.17 -11.54 6.39
N SER A 50 -2.88 -11.84 6.35
CA SER A 50 -2.01 -11.52 5.21
C SER A 50 -0.72 -12.32 5.27
N THR A 51 -0.43 -13.07 4.24
CA THR A 51 0.87 -13.75 4.07
C THR A 51 1.97 -12.73 3.75
N ARG A 52 1.74 -11.90 2.72
CA ARG A 52 2.75 -10.94 2.22
C ARG A 52 3.17 -9.92 3.27
N THR A 53 2.21 -9.24 3.89
CA THR A 53 2.51 -8.24 4.94
C THR A 53 3.21 -8.88 6.13
N ARG A 54 2.76 -10.05 6.58
CA ARG A 54 3.39 -10.75 7.70
C ARG A 54 4.83 -11.10 7.37
N VAL A 55 5.04 -11.85 6.28
CA VAL A 55 6.37 -12.36 5.93
C VAL A 55 7.35 -11.21 5.63
N SER A 56 6.92 -10.18 4.89
CA SER A 56 7.80 -9.07 4.52
C SER A 56 8.25 -8.24 5.73
N PHE A 57 7.38 -7.96 6.70
CA PHE A 57 7.78 -7.27 7.94
C PHE A 57 8.61 -8.15 8.87
N GLU A 58 8.25 -9.42 9.02
CA GLU A 58 8.95 -10.38 9.88
C GLU A 58 10.39 -10.61 9.38
N VAL A 59 10.54 -10.90 8.08
CA VAL A 59 11.85 -11.05 7.43
C VAL A 59 12.62 -9.72 7.42
N GLY A 60 11.93 -8.61 7.16
CA GLY A 60 12.53 -7.28 7.16
C GLY A 60 13.14 -6.92 8.51
N ALA A 61 12.41 -7.11 9.60
CA ALA A 61 12.92 -6.88 10.95
C ALA A 61 14.12 -7.78 11.28
N TYR A 62 14.04 -9.08 10.93
CA TYR A 62 15.14 -10.03 11.12
C TYR A 62 16.40 -9.62 10.34
N GLN A 63 16.28 -9.24 9.08
CA GLN A 63 17.41 -8.81 8.24
C GLN A 63 18.08 -7.51 8.73
N LEU A 64 17.38 -6.71 9.52
CA LEU A 64 17.90 -5.51 10.17
C LEU A 64 18.45 -5.77 11.58
N GLY A 65 18.55 -7.04 12.01
CA GLY A 65 19.08 -7.46 13.32
C GLY A 65 18.07 -7.45 14.46
N GLY A 66 16.81 -7.13 14.18
CA GLY A 66 15.71 -7.15 15.16
C GLY A 66 14.88 -8.43 15.08
N GLN A 67 13.77 -8.42 15.80
CA GLN A 67 12.76 -9.47 15.72
C GLN A 67 11.36 -8.88 15.58
N ALA A 68 10.42 -9.68 15.07
CA ALA A 68 9.02 -9.32 15.01
C ALA A 68 8.16 -10.33 15.77
N LEU A 69 7.14 -9.85 16.45
CA LEU A 69 6.14 -10.65 17.16
C LEU A 69 4.82 -10.59 16.39
N PHE A 70 4.34 -11.71 15.94
CA PHE A 70 3.01 -11.81 15.34
C PHE A 70 1.94 -11.86 16.44
N LEU A 71 1.04 -10.89 16.43
CA LEU A 71 -0.06 -10.76 17.36
C LEU A 71 -1.39 -10.81 16.60
N SER A 72 -2.07 -11.96 16.67
CA SER A 72 -3.42 -12.09 16.11
C SER A 72 -4.40 -11.35 17.03
N ALA A 73 -5.19 -10.44 16.49
CA ALA A 73 -6.22 -9.73 17.28
C ALA A 73 -7.25 -10.70 17.92
N ARG A 74 -7.40 -11.92 17.39
CA ARG A 74 -8.27 -12.95 17.95
C ARG A 74 -7.68 -13.58 19.22
N ASP A 75 -6.36 -13.54 19.38
CA ASP A 75 -5.63 -14.22 20.45
C ASP A 75 -5.18 -13.27 21.57
N ILE A 76 -5.21 -11.95 21.33
CA ILE A 76 -4.89 -10.91 22.29
C ILE A 76 -6.14 -10.23 22.85
N GLN A 77 -5.98 -9.44 23.93
CA GLN A 77 -7.09 -8.79 24.61
C GLN A 77 -7.79 -7.70 23.81
N LEU A 78 -7.13 -7.11 22.81
CA LEU A 78 -7.70 -6.14 21.88
C LEU A 78 -8.98 -6.70 21.21
N GLY A 79 -8.96 -7.97 20.78
CA GLY A 79 -10.13 -8.67 20.24
C GLY A 79 -11.18 -9.07 21.30
N ARG A 80 -10.91 -8.81 22.58
CA ARG A 80 -11.77 -9.15 23.73
C ARG A 80 -12.26 -7.94 24.50
N GLY A 81 -12.17 -6.73 23.92
CA GLY A 81 -12.68 -5.48 24.47
C GLY A 81 -11.69 -4.68 25.31
N GLU A 82 -10.38 -4.97 25.25
CA GLU A 82 -9.37 -4.06 25.82
C GLU A 82 -9.36 -2.78 24.97
N PRO A 83 -9.39 -1.59 25.61
CA PRO A 83 -9.26 -0.33 24.87
C PRO A 83 -7.93 -0.27 24.09
N ILE A 84 -7.98 0.25 22.85
CA ILE A 84 -6.79 0.42 22.01
C ILE A 84 -5.73 1.27 22.71
N ALA A 85 -6.16 2.31 23.43
CA ALA A 85 -5.29 3.17 24.22
C ALA A 85 -4.47 2.39 25.27
N ASP A 86 -5.05 1.37 25.90
CA ASP A 86 -4.36 0.59 26.92
C ASP A 86 -3.37 -0.39 26.27
N THR A 87 -3.77 -1.08 25.20
CA THR A 87 -2.87 -1.88 24.35
C THR A 87 -1.66 -1.03 23.88
N ALA A 88 -1.89 0.20 23.42
CA ALA A 88 -0.83 1.10 22.97
C ALA A 88 0.17 1.44 24.09
N ARG A 89 -0.34 1.75 25.30
CA ARG A 89 0.50 2.08 26.46
C ARG A 89 1.31 0.89 26.95
N VAL A 90 0.72 -0.30 26.97
CA VAL A 90 1.40 -1.54 27.38
C VAL A 90 2.48 -1.91 26.39
N LEU A 91 2.15 -1.98 25.10
CA LEU A 91 3.13 -2.34 24.06
C LEU A 91 4.28 -1.35 23.99
N SER A 92 4.03 -0.06 24.19
CA SER A 92 5.08 0.97 24.26
C SER A 92 6.14 0.75 25.36
N ARG A 93 5.88 -0.14 26.32
CA ARG A 93 6.81 -0.50 27.39
C ARG A 93 7.53 -1.82 27.13
N TYR A 94 7.10 -2.59 26.13
CA TYR A 94 7.61 -3.93 25.84
C TYR A 94 8.38 -4.02 24.54
N VAL A 95 8.02 -3.19 23.55
CA VAL A 95 8.55 -3.26 22.18
C VAL A 95 8.97 -1.88 21.69
N ASP A 96 9.62 -1.82 20.52
CA ASP A 96 10.24 -0.61 19.98
C ASP A 96 9.45 -0.02 18.79
N GLY A 97 8.48 -0.74 18.28
CA GLY A 97 7.58 -0.29 17.21
C GLY A 97 6.36 -1.19 17.08
N ILE A 98 5.29 -0.65 16.52
CA ILE A 98 4.04 -1.39 16.26
C ILE A 98 3.68 -1.27 14.80
N MET A 99 3.40 -2.38 14.13
CA MET A 99 2.68 -2.42 12.86
C MET A 99 1.29 -2.97 13.11
N ILE A 100 0.27 -2.34 12.56
CA ILE A 100 -1.11 -2.80 12.65
C ILE A 100 -1.75 -2.95 11.29
N ARG A 101 -2.44 -4.09 11.08
CA ARG A 101 -3.29 -4.36 9.93
C ARG A 101 -4.69 -4.70 10.41
N THR A 102 -5.64 -3.81 10.15
CA THR A 102 -6.99 -3.88 10.72
C THR A 102 -8.05 -3.43 9.70
N PHE A 103 -9.29 -3.28 10.14
CA PHE A 103 -10.42 -2.80 9.35
C PHE A 103 -10.59 -1.29 9.50
N ASP A 104 -10.92 -0.83 10.69
CA ASP A 104 -11.19 0.58 10.96
C ASP A 104 -9.89 1.40 11.05
N HIS A 105 -9.79 2.44 10.22
CA HIS A 105 -8.64 3.34 10.23
C HIS A 105 -8.50 4.11 11.55
N ASN A 106 -9.60 4.38 12.25
CA ASN A 106 -9.58 5.05 13.56
C ASN A 106 -8.81 4.24 14.60
N GLU A 107 -8.79 2.90 14.53
CA GLU A 107 -7.97 2.07 15.42
C GLU A 107 -6.48 2.37 15.27
N VAL A 108 -6.02 2.60 14.05
CA VAL A 108 -4.62 2.98 13.76
C VAL A 108 -4.30 4.36 14.34
N LEU A 109 -5.21 5.32 14.13
CA LEU A 109 -5.04 6.68 14.64
C LEU A 109 -5.04 6.72 16.18
N GLU A 110 -5.93 5.96 16.83
CA GLU A 110 -5.99 5.87 18.29
C GLU A 110 -4.74 5.20 18.85
N LEU A 111 -4.28 4.09 18.25
CA LEU A 111 -3.05 3.41 18.61
C LEU A 111 -1.85 4.36 18.52
N ALA A 112 -1.71 5.09 17.40
CA ALA A 112 -0.66 6.06 17.18
C ALA A 112 -0.70 7.21 18.19
N ARG A 113 -1.89 7.69 18.56
CA ARG A 113 -2.08 8.78 19.54
C ARG A 113 -1.58 8.40 20.93
N HIS A 114 -1.75 7.14 21.35
CA HIS A 114 -1.45 6.69 22.71
C HIS A 114 -0.12 5.95 22.84
N ALA A 115 0.45 5.44 21.75
CA ALA A 115 1.78 4.84 21.75
C ALA A 115 2.87 5.90 21.89
N THR A 116 3.96 5.58 22.60
CA THR A 116 5.18 6.40 22.67
C THR A 116 6.28 5.93 21.73
N ILE A 117 6.02 4.85 20.99
CA ILE A 117 6.88 4.23 20.00
C ILE A 117 6.24 4.36 18.60
N PRO A 118 7.00 4.23 17.48
CA PRO A 118 6.47 4.32 16.13
C PRO A 118 5.32 3.36 15.86
N VAL A 119 4.30 3.85 15.14
CA VAL A 119 3.19 3.05 14.63
C VAL A 119 3.20 3.09 13.10
N ILE A 120 3.04 1.91 12.48
CA ILE A 120 3.02 1.72 11.03
C ILE A 120 1.66 1.15 10.63
N ASN A 121 0.98 1.83 9.71
CA ASN A 121 -0.23 1.32 9.07
C ASN A 121 0.13 0.24 8.04
N GLY A 122 -0.10 -1.02 8.40
CA GLY A 122 0.09 -2.17 7.50
C GLY A 122 -1.02 -2.33 6.47
N LEU A 123 -2.23 -1.89 6.78
CA LEU A 123 -3.42 -1.74 5.95
C LEU A 123 -4.64 -1.45 6.83
N THR A 124 -5.55 -0.62 6.32
CA THR A 124 -6.94 -0.48 6.81
C THR A 124 -7.91 -0.54 5.63
N ASP A 125 -9.22 -0.46 5.90
CA ASP A 125 -10.23 -0.31 4.83
C ASP A 125 -10.14 1.04 4.11
N LEU A 126 -9.53 2.04 4.74
CA LEU A 126 -9.32 3.36 4.14
C LEU A 126 -8.05 3.44 3.29
N SER A 127 -6.94 2.82 3.71
CA SER A 127 -5.64 3.02 3.05
C SER A 127 -4.70 1.81 3.19
N HIS A 128 -3.78 1.69 2.21
CA HIS A 128 -2.69 0.70 2.20
C HIS A 128 -1.36 1.37 1.81
N PRO A 129 -0.82 2.27 2.66
CA PRO A 129 0.31 3.11 2.29
C PRO A 129 1.60 2.32 2.01
N CYS A 130 1.85 1.23 2.74
CA CYS A 130 3.02 0.37 2.52
C CYS A 130 3.01 -0.32 1.14
N GLN A 131 1.83 -0.59 0.58
CA GLN A 131 1.71 -1.15 -0.77
C GLN A 131 2.07 -0.10 -1.81
N VAL A 132 1.42 1.07 -1.76
CA VAL A 132 1.66 2.12 -2.76
C VAL A 132 3.11 2.63 -2.72
N LEU A 133 3.78 2.62 -1.57
CA LEU A 133 5.24 2.85 -1.55
C LEU A 133 6.02 1.80 -2.35
N ALA A 134 5.63 0.52 -2.28
CA ALA A 134 6.30 -0.52 -3.06
C ALA A 134 5.98 -0.41 -4.57
N ASP A 135 4.76 -0.03 -4.92
CA ASP A 135 4.34 0.23 -6.29
C ASP A 135 5.17 1.39 -6.90
N LEU A 136 5.30 2.49 -6.16
CA LEU A 136 6.12 3.65 -6.55
C LEU A 136 7.61 3.30 -6.67
N PHE A 137 8.13 2.47 -5.77
CA PHE A 137 9.50 1.98 -5.87
C PHE A 137 9.69 1.07 -7.09
N THR A 138 8.68 0.25 -7.44
CA THR A 138 8.67 -0.55 -8.66
C THR A 138 8.62 0.33 -9.91
N MET A 139 7.82 1.41 -9.90
CA MET A 139 7.85 2.42 -10.96
C MET A 139 9.23 3.08 -11.09
N ARG A 140 9.90 3.39 -9.97
CA ARG A 140 11.25 3.93 -9.98
C ARG A 140 12.23 2.99 -10.66
N GLU A 141 12.17 1.69 -10.38
CA GLU A 141 13.05 0.70 -11.00
C GLU A 141 12.75 0.49 -12.49
N ALA A 142 11.47 0.41 -12.87
CA ALA A 142 11.06 0.06 -14.22
C ALA A 142 10.99 1.27 -15.17
N LEU A 143 10.63 2.46 -14.66
CA LEU A 143 10.31 3.65 -15.46
C LEU A 143 11.21 4.85 -15.15
N GLY A 144 12.16 4.70 -14.21
CA GLY A 144 13.06 5.77 -13.78
C GLY A 144 12.44 6.77 -12.79
N GLY A 145 11.23 6.54 -12.30
CA GLY A 145 10.54 7.38 -11.33
C GLY A 145 9.07 7.62 -11.68
N TRP A 146 8.46 8.52 -10.97
CA TRP A 146 7.07 8.92 -11.15
C TRP A 146 6.91 10.33 -11.76
N GLU A 147 7.99 11.10 -11.85
CA GLU A 147 7.97 12.47 -12.38
C GLU A 147 7.51 12.50 -13.84
N GLY A 148 6.46 13.28 -14.09
CA GLY A 148 5.85 13.39 -15.42
C GLY A 148 5.16 12.10 -15.91
N LYS A 149 4.92 11.17 -15.02
CA LYS A 149 4.22 9.92 -15.35
C LYS A 149 2.73 10.05 -15.08
N ARG A 150 1.98 9.21 -15.78
CA ARG A 150 0.55 8.98 -15.57
C ARG A 150 0.36 7.58 -15.02
N VAL A 151 -0.38 7.46 -13.93
CA VAL A 151 -0.84 6.20 -13.35
C VAL A 151 -2.32 6.06 -13.64
N ALA A 152 -2.74 4.90 -14.13
CA ALA A 152 -4.13 4.51 -14.26
C ALA A 152 -4.49 3.50 -13.18
N TRP A 153 -5.56 3.77 -12.47
CA TRP A 153 -6.25 2.81 -11.61
C TRP A 153 -7.51 2.33 -12.31
N VAL A 154 -7.76 1.02 -12.33
CA VAL A 154 -8.96 0.43 -12.94
C VAL A 154 -9.60 -0.52 -11.93
N GLY A 155 -10.81 -0.22 -11.47
CA GLY A 155 -11.54 -1.09 -10.54
C GLY A 155 -12.19 -0.35 -9.37
N ASP A 156 -12.27 -1.04 -8.23
CA ASP A 156 -12.92 -0.53 -7.00
C ASP A 156 -12.15 0.67 -6.43
N GLY A 157 -12.87 1.72 -6.05
CA GLY A 157 -12.33 2.89 -5.35
C GLY A 157 -11.96 2.58 -3.89
N ASN A 158 -11.28 1.48 -3.67
CA ASN A 158 -10.92 0.92 -2.37
C ASN A 158 -9.75 1.63 -1.69
N ASN A 159 -9.18 1.02 -0.67
CA ASN A 159 -8.03 1.54 0.08
C ASN A 159 -6.76 1.72 -0.75
N MET A 160 -6.57 0.94 -1.83
CA MET A 160 -5.47 1.12 -2.76
C MET A 160 -5.66 2.39 -3.59
N ALA A 161 -6.85 2.59 -4.18
CA ALA A 161 -7.21 3.80 -4.91
C ALA A 161 -7.04 5.06 -4.04
N ASN A 162 -7.50 5.00 -2.78
CA ASN A 162 -7.33 6.09 -1.81
C ASN A 162 -5.86 6.40 -1.55
N SER A 163 -5.01 5.38 -1.40
CA SER A 163 -3.57 5.57 -1.18
C SER A 163 -2.85 6.11 -2.43
N TRP A 164 -3.30 5.75 -3.64
CA TRP A 164 -2.82 6.34 -4.87
C TRP A 164 -3.18 7.82 -5.01
N ILE A 165 -4.39 8.23 -4.59
CA ILE A 165 -4.79 9.65 -4.55
C ILE A 165 -3.87 10.45 -3.63
N GLU A 166 -3.57 9.91 -2.45
CA GLU A 166 -2.67 10.57 -1.50
C GLU A 166 -1.23 10.62 -2.04
N ALA A 167 -0.75 9.56 -2.67
CA ALA A 167 0.56 9.54 -3.32
C ALA A 167 0.66 10.58 -4.44
N ALA A 168 -0.37 10.71 -5.28
CA ALA A 168 -0.42 11.74 -6.33
C ALA A 168 -0.39 13.15 -5.74
N GLN A 169 -1.08 13.39 -4.61
CA GLN A 169 -1.04 14.66 -3.90
C GLN A 169 0.38 15.01 -3.41
N VAL A 170 1.11 14.06 -2.83
CA VAL A 170 2.45 14.29 -2.28
C VAL A 170 3.52 14.38 -3.36
N LEU A 171 3.43 13.53 -4.38
CA LEU A 171 4.50 13.33 -5.38
C LEU A 171 4.28 14.08 -6.68
N GLY A 172 3.02 14.43 -7.01
CA GLY A 172 2.70 15.30 -8.15
C GLY A 172 2.73 14.62 -9.51
N PHE A 173 2.50 13.31 -9.59
CA PHE A 173 2.22 12.61 -10.85
C PHE A 173 0.73 12.71 -11.21
N GLU A 174 0.38 12.42 -12.47
CA GLU A 174 -1.00 12.35 -12.92
C GLU A 174 -1.62 11.01 -12.53
N LEU A 175 -2.81 11.03 -11.93
CA LEU A 175 -3.58 9.84 -11.56
C LEU A 175 -4.97 9.90 -12.19
N ARG A 176 -5.32 8.89 -12.96
CA ARG A 176 -6.68 8.68 -13.45
C ARG A 176 -7.25 7.39 -12.86
N LEU A 177 -8.47 7.48 -12.34
CA LEU A 177 -9.15 6.35 -11.70
C LEU A 177 -10.42 6.03 -12.48
N ALA A 178 -10.49 4.85 -13.06
CA ALA A 178 -11.70 4.31 -13.66
C ALA A 178 -12.41 3.45 -12.60
N CYS A 179 -13.53 3.95 -12.08
CA CYS A 179 -14.36 3.28 -11.09
C CYS A 179 -15.82 3.27 -11.53
N PRO A 180 -16.56 2.15 -11.35
CA PRO A 180 -17.99 2.12 -11.63
C PRO A 180 -18.76 3.08 -10.71
N GLU A 181 -19.92 3.54 -11.16
CA GLU A 181 -20.85 4.32 -10.33
C GLU A 181 -21.18 3.60 -9.02
N GLY A 182 -21.06 4.30 -7.89
CA GLY A 182 -21.25 3.77 -6.54
C GLY A 182 -20.06 3.03 -5.94
N PHE A 183 -18.93 2.94 -6.68
CA PHE A 183 -17.69 2.33 -6.22
C PHE A 183 -16.49 3.29 -6.38
N GLU A 184 -16.75 4.58 -6.29
CA GLU A 184 -15.73 5.62 -6.36
C GLU A 184 -14.86 5.62 -5.08
N PRO A 185 -13.63 6.17 -5.16
CA PRO A 185 -12.77 6.32 -4.00
C PRO A 185 -13.34 7.31 -2.98
N ASN A 186 -12.76 7.33 -1.79
CA ASN A 186 -13.17 8.21 -0.71
C ASN A 186 -13.22 9.68 -1.17
N ARG A 187 -14.43 10.24 -1.20
CA ARG A 187 -14.69 11.57 -1.73
C ARG A 187 -13.90 12.65 -0.99
N ALA A 188 -13.78 12.56 0.32
CA ALA A 188 -13.06 13.57 1.10
C ALA A 188 -11.55 13.55 0.81
N MET A 189 -10.95 12.38 0.54
CA MET A 189 -9.55 12.27 0.12
C MET A 189 -9.36 12.85 -1.28
N PHE A 190 -10.24 12.53 -2.21
CA PHE A 190 -10.21 13.07 -3.57
C PHE A 190 -10.32 14.60 -3.58
N ASP A 191 -11.32 15.16 -2.89
CA ASP A 191 -11.54 16.61 -2.83
C ASP A 191 -10.36 17.33 -2.18
N ARG A 192 -9.76 16.76 -1.13
CA ARG A 192 -8.55 17.29 -0.49
C ARG A 192 -7.36 17.31 -1.45
N ALA A 193 -7.14 16.22 -2.21
CA ALA A 193 -6.07 16.15 -3.20
C ALA A 193 -6.26 17.18 -4.32
N LYS A 194 -7.48 17.33 -4.83
CA LYS A 194 -7.83 18.37 -5.83
C LYS A 194 -7.58 19.77 -5.29
N ALA A 195 -8.02 20.06 -4.06
CA ALA A 195 -7.81 21.35 -3.42
C ALA A 195 -6.33 21.67 -3.20
N ALA A 196 -5.49 20.64 -2.99
CA ALA A 196 -4.03 20.76 -2.91
C ALA A 196 -3.34 20.90 -4.28
N GLY A 197 -4.08 20.89 -5.39
CA GLY A 197 -3.56 21.04 -6.75
C GLY A 197 -3.04 19.72 -7.37
N ALA A 198 -3.38 18.57 -6.82
CA ALA A 198 -3.03 17.29 -7.41
C ALA A 198 -3.76 17.05 -8.74
N CYS A 199 -3.05 16.47 -9.71
CA CYS A 199 -3.62 16.08 -11.00
C CYS A 199 -4.28 14.69 -10.85
N VAL A 200 -5.51 14.67 -10.31
CA VAL A 200 -6.29 13.45 -10.10
C VAL A 200 -7.65 13.57 -10.78
N GLU A 201 -8.07 12.52 -11.47
CA GLU A 201 -9.34 12.47 -12.22
C GLU A 201 -10.05 11.15 -11.97
N ILE A 202 -11.39 11.16 -11.94
CA ILE A 202 -12.22 9.97 -11.87
C ILE A 202 -13.07 9.91 -13.14
N THR A 203 -13.14 8.74 -13.75
CA THR A 203 -14.00 8.41 -14.90
C THR A 203 -14.70 7.08 -14.66
N GLU A 204 -15.77 6.80 -15.41
CA GLU A 204 -16.39 5.47 -15.47
C GLU A 204 -15.87 4.65 -16.66
N VAL A 205 -14.97 5.20 -17.48
CA VAL A 205 -14.48 4.61 -18.73
C VAL A 205 -13.03 4.16 -18.55
N PRO A 206 -12.74 2.84 -18.43
CA PRO A 206 -11.39 2.32 -18.26
C PRO A 206 -10.41 2.78 -19.35
N GLU A 207 -10.87 2.87 -20.60
CA GLU A 207 -10.06 3.30 -21.74
C GLU A 207 -9.54 4.73 -21.56
N GLU A 208 -10.37 5.65 -21.05
CA GLU A 208 -9.97 7.04 -20.78
C GLU A 208 -8.89 7.12 -19.69
N ALA A 209 -9.00 6.28 -18.66
CA ALA A 209 -8.01 6.25 -17.60
C ALA A 209 -6.67 5.70 -18.09
N VAL A 210 -6.71 4.62 -18.88
CA VAL A 210 -5.52 3.88 -19.33
C VAL A 210 -4.80 4.56 -20.49
N GLU A 211 -5.50 5.39 -21.30
CA GLU A 211 -4.89 6.04 -22.47
C GLU A 211 -3.60 6.79 -22.11
N GLY A 212 -2.48 6.31 -22.69
CA GLY A 212 -1.14 6.88 -22.48
C GLY A 212 -0.62 6.74 -21.04
N ALA A 213 -1.21 5.90 -20.18
CA ALA A 213 -0.70 5.63 -18.84
C ALA A 213 0.65 4.92 -18.90
N HIS A 214 1.53 5.24 -17.96
CA HIS A 214 2.85 4.63 -17.79
C HIS A 214 2.83 3.46 -16.81
N ALA A 215 1.87 3.46 -15.88
CA ALA A 215 1.58 2.34 -15.00
C ALA A 215 0.07 2.12 -14.95
N VAL A 216 -0.37 0.89 -15.11
CA VAL A 216 -1.77 0.46 -14.95
C VAL A 216 -1.84 -0.43 -13.72
N ASN A 217 -2.66 -0.04 -12.75
CA ASN A 217 -2.82 -0.76 -11.48
C ASN A 217 -4.28 -1.15 -11.29
N THR A 218 -4.52 -2.33 -10.75
CA THR A 218 -5.84 -2.82 -10.35
C THR A 218 -5.75 -3.65 -9.07
N ASP A 219 -6.88 -3.97 -8.49
CA ASP A 219 -7.03 -4.86 -7.34
C ASP A 219 -8.32 -5.65 -7.48
N VAL A 220 -8.49 -6.66 -6.65
CA VAL A 220 -9.71 -7.49 -6.60
C VAL A 220 -10.96 -6.63 -6.45
N TRP A 221 -12.04 -6.98 -7.17
CA TRP A 221 -13.31 -6.25 -7.10
C TRP A 221 -14.03 -6.42 -5.76
N ALA A 222 -13.80 -7.54 -5.06
CA ALA A 222 -14.30 -7.78 -3.72
C ALA A 222 -13.14 -8.06 -2.77
N SER A 223 -12.87 -7.11 -1.87
CA SER A 223 -11.83 -7.23 -0.85
C SER A 223 -12.27 -8.18 0.28
N MET A 224 -11.30 -8.59 1.13
CA MET A 224 -11.58 -9.44 2.30
C MET A 224 -12.64 -8.80 3.22
N GLY A 225 -13.72 -9.56 3.49
CA GLY A 225 -14.88 -9.12 4.26
C GLY A 225 -16.06 -8.65 3.40
N GLN A 226 -15.91 -8.60 2.08
CA GLN A 226 -16.94 -8.19 1.12
C GLN A 226 -17.46 -9.37 0.28
N GLU A 227 -17.18 -10.60 0.67
CA GLU A 227 -17.52 -11.80 -0.11
C GLU A 227 -19.02 -11.94 -0.35
N GLN A 228 -19.88 -11.42 0.55
CA GLN A 228 -21.32 -11.40 0.39
C GLN A 228 -21.81 -10.49 -0.75
N GLU A 229 -21.01 -9.52 -1.14
CA GLU A 229 -21.30 -8.58 -2.23
C GLU A 229 -20.73 -9.02 -3.58
N ALA A 230 -20.01 -10.15 -3.64
CA ALA A 230 -19.25 -10.57 -4.81
C ALA A 230 -20.06 -10.60 -6.11
N GLU A 231 -21.32 -11.06 -6.06
CA GLU A 231 -22.19 -11.12 -7.25
C GLU A 231 -22.65 -9.73 -7.72
N VAL A 232 -22.93 -8.82 -6.80
CA VAL A 232 -23.31 -7.43 -7.11
C VAL A 232 -22.10 -6.73 -7.74
N ARG A 233 -20.91 -6.93 -7.16
CA ARG A 233 -19.66 -6.37 -7.65
C ARG A 233 -19.29 -6.90 -9.03
N ARG A 234 -19.41 -8.21 -9.30
CA ARG A 234 -19.17 -8.76 -10.65
C ARG A 234 -20.03 -8.11 -11.73
N ARG A 235 -21.27 -7.72 -11.41
CA ARG A 235 -22.16 -7.03 -12.36
C ARG A 235 -21.74 -5.59 -12.56
N ALA A 236 -21.43 -4.88 -11.49
CA ALA A 236 -21.01 -3.49 -11.54
C ALA A 236 -19.65 -3.32 -12.26
N PHE A 237 -18.72 -4.25 -12.04
CA PHE A 237 -17.37 -4.20 -12.61
C PHE A 237 -17.26 -4.84 -14.00
N LYS A 238 -18.38 -5.17 -14.65
CA LYS A 238 -18.36 -5.68 -16.02
C LYS A 238 -17.77 -4.61 -16.96
N GLY A 239 -16.66 -4.92 -17.62
CA GLY A 239 -15.89 -3.99 -18.46
C GLY A 239 -14.68 -3.36 -17.79
N TYR A 240 -14.45 -3.65 -16.50
CA TYR A 240 -13.27 -3.16 -15.76
C TYR A 240 -12.14 -4.19 -15.64
N THR A 241 -12.17 -5.24 -16.46
CA THR A 241 -11.06 -6.20 -16.54
C THR A 241 -9.87 -5.57 -17.27
N VAL A 242 -8.70 -5.58 -16.64
CA VAL A 242 -7.47 -5.22 -17.34
C VAL A 242 -7.02 -6.40 -18.20
N ASP A 243 -7.26 -6.29 -19.49
CA ASP A 243 -6.88 -7.26 -20.51
C ASP A 243 -5.85 -6.68 -21.50
N ALA A 244 -5.41 -7.49 -22.45
CA ALA A 244 -4.40 -7.08 -23.42
C ALA A 244 -4.90 -5.93 -24.34
N GLU A 245 -6.21 -5.82 -24.61
CA GLU A 245 -6.75 -4.76 -25.46
C GLU A 245 -6.72 -3.42 -24.71
N LEU A 246 -7.09 -3.42 -23.43
CA LEU A 246 -6.99 -2.25 -22.58
C LEU A 246 -5.51 -1.81 -22.41
N MET A 247 -4.59 -2.76 -22.17
CA MET A 247 -3.16 -2.47 -22.04
C MET A 247 -2.52 -1.88 -23.31
N LYS A 248 -3.08 -2.11 -24.50
CA LYS A 248 -2.59 -1.49 -25.75
C LYS A 248 -2.82 0.02 -25.82
N LEU A 249 -3.75 0.55 -25.04
CA LEU A 249 -4.03 2.00 -24.97
C LEU A 249 -3.02 2.74 -24.09
N ALA A 250 -2.31 2.04 -23.21
CA ALA A 250 -1.26 2.59 -22.38
C ALA A 250 0.01 2.94 -23.19
N ASP A 251 0.97 3.64 -22.55
CA ASP A 251 2.29 3.87 -23.17
C ASP A 251 2.92 2.50 -23.52
N PRO A 252 3.57 2.35 -24.67
CA PRO A 252 4.18 1.08 -25.07
C PRO A 252 5.18 0.49 -24.06
N ARG A 253 5.72 1.31 -23.15
CA ARG A 253 6.61 0.91 -22.06
C ARG A 253 5.89 0.80 -20.72
N ALA A 254 4.55 0.90 -20.73
CA ALA A 254 3.78 0.83 -19.51
C ALA A 254 4.01 -0.48 -18.76
N ILE A 255 3.94 -0.39 -17.44
CA ILE A 255 3.99 -1.55 -16.55
C ILE A 255 2.61 -1.83 -15.97
N PHE A 256 2.33 -3.11 -15.71
CA PHE A 256 1.15 -3.56 -14.97
C PHE A 256 1.52 -3.89 -13.54
N LEU A 257 0.71 -3.43 -12.57
CA LEU A 257 0.87 -3.60 -11.13
C LEU A 257 -0.40 -4.21 -10.52
N HIS A 258 -0.23 -5.02 -9.47
CA HIS A 258 -1.31 -5.61 -8.71
C HIS A 258 -0.81 -6.07 -7.33
N CYS A 259 -1.42 -5.60 -6.26
CA CYS A 259 -0.98 -5.90 -4.88
C CYS A 259 -1.11 -7.37 -4.47
N LEU A 260 -1.78 -8.20 -5.27
CA LEU A 260 -2.07 -9.61 -5.01
C LEU A 260 -2.88 -9.85 -3.69
N PRO A 261 -3.71 -10.94 -3.61
CA PRO A 261 -3.92 -11.97 -4.63
C PRO A 261 -4.75 -11.45 -5.81
N ALA A 262 -4.59 -12.02 -7.01
CA ALA A 262 -5.35 -11.66 -8.19
C ALA A 262 -6.34 -12.77 -8.56
N HIS A 263 -7.54 -12.38 -9.00
CA HIS A 263 -8.57 -13.27 -9.54
C HIS A 263 -8.52 -13.23 -11.07
N ARG A 264 -7.67 -14.09 -11.65
CA ARG A 264 -7.50 -14.18 -13.10
C ARG A 264 -8.82 -14.48 -13.79
N GLY A 265 -9.21 -13.62 -14.75
CA GLY A 265 -10.49 -13.67 -15.46
C GLY A 265 -11.59 -12.82 -14.80
N GLU A 266 -11.30 -12.15 -13.66
CA GLU A 266 -12.11 -11.08 -13.08
C GLU A 266 -11.44 -9.72 -13.37
N GLU A 267 -10.70 -9.13 -12.40
CA GLU A 267 -10.06 -7.81 -12.55
C GLU A 267 -8.88 -7.79 -13.53
N VAL A 268 -8.26 -8.93 -13.80
CA VAL A 268 -7.12 -9.04 -14.73
C VAL A 268 -7.12 -10.36 -15.48
N THR A 269 -6.69 -10.34 -16.74
CA THR A 269 -6.53 -11.57 -17.54
C THR A 269 -5.18 -12.24 -17.29
N PRO A 270 -5.07 -13.59 -17.48
CA PRO A 270 -3.81 -14.32 -17.29
C PRO A 270 -2.65 -13.81 -18.15
N ASP A 271 -2.92 -13.41 -19.40
CA ASP A 271 -1.92 -12.91 -20.34
C ASP A 271 -1.34 -11.55 -19.94
N VAL A 272 -2.10 -10.72 -19.23
CA VAL A 272 -1.61 -9.44 -18.68
C VAL A 272 -0.76 -9.69 -17.45
N ILE A 273 -1.26 -10.42 -16.45
CA ILE A 273 -0.54 -10.62 -15.19
C ILE A 273 0.73 -11.45 -15.34
N GLU A 274 0.77 -12.38 -16.30
CA GLU A 274 1.95 -13.19 -16.64
C GLU A 274 2.73 -12.59 -17.84
N GLY A 275 2.27 -11.47 -18.39
CA GLY A 275 2.81 -10.84 -19.58
C GLY A 275 4.09 -10.05 -19.34
N PRO A 276 4.76 -9.58 -20.41
CA PRO A 276 6.05 -8.91 -20.32
C PRO A 276 6.00 -7.53 -19.66
N GLN A 277 4.83 -6.88 -19.62
CA GLN A 277 4.62 -5.60 -18.94
C GLN A 277 4.35 -5.76 -17.44
N SER A 278 4.02 -6.97 -16.98
CA SER A 278 3.75 -7.23 -15.57
C SER A 278 5.00 -7.02 -14.71
N ARG A 279 4.81 -6.36 -13.58
CA ARG A 279 5.81 -6.17 -12.53
C ARG A 279 5.31 -6.63 -11.16
N VAL A 280 4.26 -7.45 -11.14
CA VAL A 280 3.61 -7.87 -9.90
C VAL A 280 4.53 -8.66 -8.96
N TRP A 281 5.52 -9.39 -9.52
CA TRP A 281 6.49 -10.14 -8.73
C TRP A 281 7.59 -9.24 -8.19
N ASP A 282 8.07 -8.28 -8.99
CA ASP A 282 9.01 -7.23 -8.56
C ASP A 282 8.37 -6.35 -7.47
N GLU A 283 7.12 -5.97 -7.66
CA GLU A 283 6.30 -5.23 -6.71
C GLU A 283 6.15 -5.98 -5.38
N ALA A 284 5.84 -7.27 -5.44
CA ALA A 284 5.74 -8.12 -4.24
C ALA A 284 7.08 -8.23 -3.50
N GLU A 285 8.21 -8.35 -4.21
CA GLU A 285 9.55 -8.32 -3.63
C GLU A 285 9.84 -6.96 -3.01
N ASN A 286 9.50 -5.89 -3.70
CA ASN A 286 9.75 -4.52 -3.27
C ASN A 286 9.04 -4.14 -1.96
N ARG A 287 7.95 -4.85 -1.61
CA ARG A 287 7.34 -4.77 -0.27
C ARG A 287 8.36 -5.01 0.83
N LEU A 288 9.22 -6.03 0.68
CA LEU A 288 10.25 -6.33 1.67
C LEU A 288 11.24 -5.16 1.80
N HIS A 289 11.76 -4.67 0.68
CA HIS A 289 12.85 -3.69 0.69
C HIS A 289 12.39 -2.31 1.18
N VAL A 290 11.22 -1.86 0.74
CA VAL A 290 10.62 -0.59 1.18
C VAL A 290 10.23 -0.64 2.66
N GLN A 291 9.65 -1.75 3.12
CA GLN A 291 9.31 -1.92 4.54
C GLN A 291 10.56 -2.02 5.42
N LYS A 292 11.65 -2.63 4.95
CA LYS A 292 12.94 -2.59 5.65
C LYS A 292 13.44 -1.17 5.82
N ALA A 293 13.45 -0.39 4.72
CA ALA A 293 13.87 1.00 4.79
C ALA A 293 12.99 1.81 5.75
N LEU A 294 11.67 1.58 5.72
CA LEU A 294 10.72 2.22 6.62
C LEU A 294 11.01 1.87 8.10
N LEU A 295 11.23 0.59 8.40
CA LEU A 295 11.60 0.14 9.75
C LEU A 295 12.91 0.78 10.21
N ALA A 296 13.93 0.85 9.36
CA ALA A 296 15.20 1.48 9.69
C ALA A 296 15.04 2.99 9.98
N VAL A 297 14.21 3.70 9.20
CA VAL A 297 13.96 5.14 9.40
C VAL A 297 13.18 5.42 10.68
N LEU A 298 12.22 4.58 11.02
CA LEU A 298 11.30 4.83 12.14
C LEU A 298 11.80 4.28 13.47
N MET A 299 12.54 3.16 13.44
CA MET A 299 12.89 2.40 14.65
C MET A 299 14.40 2.43 14.95
N ALA A 300 15.26 2.99 14.09
CA ALA A 300 16.70 3.02 14.33
C ALA A 300 17.12 3.85 15.57
#